data_c791b6fae90881ec44886e76e57fef81
#
_entry.id   c791b6fae90881ec44886e76e57fef81
#
_cell.length_a   1.000
_cell.length_b   1.000
_cell.length_c   1.000
_cell.angle_alpha   90.00
_cell.angle_beta   90.00
_cell.angle_gamma   90.00
#
_symmetry.space_group_name_H-M   'P 1'
#
loop_
_entity.id
_entity.type
_entity.pdbx_description
1 polymer ?
#
loop_
_entity_poly.entity_id
_entity_poly.type
_entity_poly.pdbx_seq_one_letter_code
_entity_poly.pdbx_strand_id
1 'polypeptide(L)'
;MVTLLLENEELCVCDFVGALGLTQSKASRHLRYLYNAGLVEDRREGLWIHYRLAPGLTPEQRAVVESLRQAIDDNERSELRLRLTGWLQQKGGRS
;
A
#
# COMPACT_ATOMS: atom_id res chain seq x y z
N MET A 1 3.45 -1.93 -3.58
CA MET A 1 2.65 -1.14 -2.64
C MET A 1 1.42 -0.50 -3.28
N VAL A 2 1.60 0.15 -4.43
CA VAL A 2 0.47 0.78 -5.13
C VAL A 2 -0.62 -0.23 -5.46
N THR A 3 -0.24 -1.42 -5.93
CA THR A 3 -1.20 -2.47 -6.26
C THR A 3 -2.06 -2.84 -5.06
N LEU A 4 -1.46 -2.95 -3.89
CA LEU A 4 -2.21 -3.28 -2.67
C LEU A 4 -3.18 -2.15 -2.30
N LEU A 5 -2.78 -0.89 -2.49
CA LEU A 5 -3.65 0.25 -2.21
C LEU A 5 -4.78 0.39 -3.23
N LEU A 6 -4.57 -0.08 -4.46
CA LEU A 6 -5.63 -0.09 -5.47
C LEU A 6 -6.76 -1.06 -5.11
N GLU A 7 -6.43 -2.13 -4.42
CA GLU A 7 -7.39 -3.16 -4.06
C GLU A 7 -7.96 -3.00 -2.64
N ASN A 8 -7.37 -2.11 -1.85
CA ASN A 8 -7.77 -1.89 -0.47
C ASN A 8 -7.92 -0.40 -0.22
N GLU A 9 -8.95 -0.04 0.51
CA GLU A 9 -9.28 1.35 0.78
C GLU A 9 -8.17 2.05 1.55
N GLU A 10 -7.62 1.39 2.56
CA GLU A 10 -6.62 1.97 3.44
C GLU A 10 -5.77 0.85 4.06
N LEU A 11 -4.47 1.06 4.13
CA LEU A 11 -3.55 0.11 4.75
C LEU A 11 -2.58 0.83 5.69
N CYS A 12 -2.29 0.21 6.81
CA CYS A 12 -1.28 0.68 7.76
C CYS A 12 0.12 0.35 7.25
N VAL A 13 1.14 1.11 7.70
CA VAL A 13 2.54 0.77 7.42
C VAL A 13 2.84 -0.68 7.82
N CYS A 14 2.30 -1.13 8.95
CA CYS A 14 2.49 -2.50 9.43
C CYS A 14 1.93 -3.54 8.45
N ASP A 15 0.91 -3.21 7.67
CA ASP A 15 0.35 -4.12 6.68
C ASP A 15 1.34 -4.35 5.54
N PHE A 16 2.04 -3.29 5.11
CA PHE A 16 3.08 -3.44 4.09
C PHE A 16 4.27 -4.23 4.61
N VAL A 17 4.69 -3.97 5.84
CA VAL A 17 5.79 -4.71 6.47
C VAL A 17 5.44 -6.19 6.55
N GLY A 18 4.25 -6.51 7.06
CA GLY A 18 3.84 -7.89 7.24
C GLY A 18 3.58 -8.64 5.94
N ALA A 19 2.91 -8.00 4.99
CA ALA A 19 2.54 -8.65 3.74
C ALA A 19 3.72 -8.79 2.77
N LEU A 20 4.59 -7.78 2.70
CA LEU A 20 5.68 -7.73 1.72
C LEU A 20 7.02 -8.18 2.28
N GLY A 21 7.11 -8.39 3.59
CA GLY A 21 8.38 -8.77 4.22
C GLY A 21 9.43 -7.68 4.20
N LEU A 22 9.00 -6.42 4.13
CA LEU A 22 9.91 -5.28 4.15
C LEU A 22 10.25 -4.88 5.58
N THR A 23 11.41 -4.23 5.77
CA THR A 23 11.67 -3.55 7.04
C THR A 23 10.77 -2.33 7.15
N GLN A 24 10.52 -1.90 8.37
CA GLN A 24 9.72 -0.69 8.60
C GLN A 24 10.35 0.53 7.92
N SER A 25 11.69 0.62 7.96
CA SER A 25 12.41 1.73 7.33
C SER A 25 12.18 1.77 5.82
N LYS A 26 12.25 0.61 5.15
CA LYS A 26 12.02 0.54 3.71
C LYS A 26 10.57 0.87 3.37
N ALA A 27 9.62 0.31 4.10
CA ALA A 27 8.21 0.59 3.88
C ALA A 27 7.90 2.08 4.05
N SER A 28 8.39 2.69 5.12
CA SER A 28 8.19 4.12 5.38
C SER A 28 8.81 4.98 4.31
N ARG A 29 9.99 4.61 3.81
CA ARG A 29 10.68 5.36 2.76
C ARG A 29 9.90 5.34 1.46
N HIS A 30 9.39 4.17 1.05
CA HIS A 30 8.57 4.04 -0.14
C HIS A 30 7.27 4.85 -0.03
N LEU A 31 6.61 4.76 1.12
CA LEU A 31 5.36 5.49 1.35
C LEU A 31 5.59 7.00 1.36
N ARG A 32 6.70 7.45 1.92
CA ARG A 32 7.06 8.87 1.90
C ARG A 32 7.29 9.35 0.47
N TYR A 33 7.95 8.53 -0.35
CA TYR A 33 8.15 8.87 -1.76
C TYR A 33 6.80 9.04 -2.47
N LEU A 34 5.89 8.10 -2.26
CA LEU A 34 4.56 8.16 -2.86
C LEU A 34 3.77 9.38 -2.34
N TYR A 35 3.91 9.67 -1.06
CA TYR A 35 3.26 10.82 -0.44
C TYR A 35 3.76 12.12 -1.04
N ASN A 36 5.08 12.27 -1.19
CA ASN A 36 5.68 13.48 -1.76
C ASN A 36 5.32 13.66 -3.23
N ALA A 37 5.05 12.57 -3.93
CA ALA A 37 4.58 12.62 -5.32
C ALA A 37 3.09 12.93 -5.44
N GLY A 38 2.38 13.02 -4.30
CA GLY A 38 0.94 13.30 -4.29
C GLY A 38 0.07 12.10 -4.63
N LEU A 39 0.62 10.90 -4.62
CA LEU A 39 -0.11 9.69 -5.02
C LEU A 39 -0.88 9.06 -3.87
N VAL A 40 -0.45 9.28 -2.63
CA VAL A 40 -1.10 8.73 -1.45
C VAL A 40 -1.31 9.82 -0.41
N GLU A 41 -2.27 9.58 0.47
CA GLU A 41 -2.51 10.39 1.66
C GLU A 41 -2.29 9.54 2.89
N ASP A 42 -1.91 10.17 3.99
CA ASP A 42 -1.78 9.49 5.27
C ASP A 42 -2.89 9.93 6.23
N ARG A 43 -3.20 9.04 7.17
CA ARG A 43 -4.09 9.34 8.28
C ARG A 43 -3.51 8.76 9.55
N ARG A 44 -3.33 9.60 10.53
CA ARG A 44 -2.80 9.16 11.82
C ARG A 44 -3.96 8.82 12.76
N GLU A 45 -3.87 7.63 13.36
CA GLU A 45 -4.84 7.17 14.35
C GLU A 45 -4.06 6.60 15.53
N GLY A 46 -3.95 7.40 16.60
CA GLY A 46 -3.13 7.02 17.75
C GLY A 46 -1.67 6.85 17.36
N LEU A 47 -1.13 5.67 17.57
CA LEU A 47 0.25 5.34 17.23
C LEU A 47 0.39 4.79 15.81
N TRP A 48 -0.71 4.64 15.09
CA TRP A 48 -0.73 4.02 13.76
C TRP A 48 -0.87 5.06 12.67
N ILE A 49 -0.17 4.84 11.56
CA ILE A 49 -0.30 5.67 10.37
C ILE A 49 -0.85 4.80 9.26
N HIS A 50 -1.97 5.22 8.68
CA HIS A 50 -2.63 4.53 7.59
C HIS A 50 -2.42 5.33 6.30
N TYR A 51 -2.28 4.61 5.19
CA TYR A 51 -2.10 5.22 3.88
C TYR A 51 -3.20 4.76 2.94
N ARG A 52 -3.62 5.65 2.05
CA ARG A 52 -4.58 5.35 1.00
C ARG A 52 -4.20 6.12 -0.26
N LEU A 53 -4.68 5.66 -1.41
CA LEU A 53 -4.51 6.42 -2.64
C LEU A 53 -5.21 7.77 -2.49
N ALA A 54 -4.56 8.84 -2.93
CA ALA A 54 -5.13 10.17 -2.84
C ALA A 54 -6.35 10.28 -3.76
N PRO A 55 -7.46 10.85 -3.28
CA PRO A 55 -8.58 11.17 -4.15
C PRO A 55 -8.23 12.34 -5.05
N GLY A 56 -8.87 12.46 -6.20
CA GLY A 56 -8.67 13.60 -7.09
C GLY A 56 -7.31 13.65 -7.75
N LEU A 57 -6.73 12.49 -8.06
CA LEU A 57 -5.46 12.44 -8.80
C LEU A 57 -5.61 13.14 -10.16
N THR A 58 -4.58 13.90 -10.53
CA THR A 58 -4.51 14.48 -11.87
C THR A 58 -4.36 13.37 -12.91
N PRO A 59 -4.66 13.65 -14.20
CA PRO A 59 -4.43 12.65 -15.25
C PRO A 59 -3.00 12.13 -15.29
N GLU A 60 -2.01 13.00 -15.06
CA GLU A 60 -0.59 12.61 -15.01
C GLU A 60 -0.31 11.66 -13.85
N GLN A 61 -0.82 11.99 -12.67
CA GLN A 61 -0.65 11.15 -11.47
C GLN A 61 -1.34 9.79 -11.66
N ARG A 62 -2.52 9.80 -12.26
CA ARG A 62 -3.26 8.56 -12.54
C ARG A 62 -2.52 7.68 -13.52
N ALA A 63 -1.88 8.28 -14.53
CA ALA A 63 -1.05 7.56 -15.48
C ALA A 63 0.15 6.91 -14.81
N VAL A 64 0.77 7.59 -13.84
CA VAL A 64 1.88 7.01 -13.07
C VAL A 64 1.42 5.80 -12.27
N VAL A 65 0.29 5.93 -11.57
CA VAL A 65 -0.28 4.82 -10.79
C VAL A 65 -0.58 3.62 -11.69
N GLU A 66 -1.19 3.86 -12.86
CA GLU A 66 -1.52 2.81 -13.80
C GLU A 66 -0.26 2.12 -14.36
N SER A 67 0.79 2.90 -14.64
CA SER A 67 2.08 2.37 -15.06
C SER A 67 2.68 1.44 -14.02
N LEU A 68 2.64 1.84 -12.76
CA LEU A 68 3.15 1.03 -11.65
C LEU A 68 2.34 -0.27 -11.50
N ARG A 69 1.04 -0.19 -11.69
CA ARG A 69 0.16 -1.36 -11.64
C ARG A 69 0.49 -2.35 -12.76
N GLN A 70 0.71 -1.84 -13.97
CA GLN A 70 1.01 -2.67 -15.14
C GLN A 70 2.40 -3.28 -15.11
N ALA A 71 3.31 -2.73 -14.31
CA ALA A 71 4.65 -3.28 -14.16
C ALA A 71 4.66 -4.62 -13.43
N ILE A 72 3.57 -4.97 -12.77
CA ILE A 72 3.42 -6.22 -12.03
C ILE A 72 2.51 -7.14 -12.83
N ASP A 73 2.94 -8.38 -13.10
CA ASP A 73 2.11 -9.34 -13.83
C ASP A 73 1.01 -9.92 -12.94
N ASP A 74 0.10 -10.67 -13.56
CA ASP A 74 -1.05 -11.24 -12.84
C ASP A 74 -0.65 -12.22 -11.76
N ASN A 75 0.42 -12.99 -11.97
CA ASN A 75 0.92 -13.94 -10.98
C ASN A 75 1.46 -13.22 -9.75
N GLU A 76 2.25 -12.17 -9.97
CA GLU A 76 2.78 -11.37 -8.88
C GLU A 76 1.65 -10.68 -8.11
N ARG A 77 0.66 -10.18 -8.83
CA ARG A 77 -0.49 -9.53 -8.19
C ARG A 77 -1.28 -10.51 -7.32
N SER A 78 -1.51 -11.71 -7.82
CA SER A 78 -2.20 -12.74 -7.06
C SER A 78 -1.43 -13.14 -5.82
N GLU A 79 -0.10 -13.27 -5.94
CA GLU A 79 0.75 -13.59 -4.80
C GLU A 79 0.72 -12.49 -3.74
N LEU A 80 0.80 -11.23 -4.14
CA LEU A 80 0.71 -10.11 -3.21
C LEU A 80 -0.63 -10.08 -2.49
N ARG A 81 -1.70 -10.35 -3.22
CA ARG A 81 -3.05 -10.42 -2.65
C ARG A 81 -3.16 -11.51 -1.60
N LEU A 82 -2.61 -12.69 -1.89
CA LEU A 82 -2.61 -13.80 -0.95
C LEU A 82 -1.79 -13.49 0.30
N ARG A 83 -0.63 -12.87 0.13
CA ARG A 83 0.23 -12.47 1.25
C ARG A 83 -0.49 -11.47 2.15
N LEU A 84 -1.13 -10.48 1.56
CA LEU A 84 -1.87 -9.48 2.33
C LEU A 84 -3.05 -10.12 3.06
N THR A 85 -3.82 -10.98 2.39
CA THR A 85 -4.95 -11.67 2.99
C THR A 85 -4.48 -12.49 4.20
N GLY A 86 -3.40 -13.25 4.06
CA GLY A 86 -2.84 -14.03 5.15
C GLY A 86 -2.41 -13.15 6.32
N TRP A 87 -1.76 -12.04 6.04
CA TRP A 87 -1.34 -11.10 7.08
C TRP A 87 -2.53 -10.50 7.81
N LEU A 88 -3.54 -10.04 7.08
CA LEU A 88 -4.72 -9.42 7.68
C LEU A 88 -5.49 -10.41 8.55
N GLN A 89 -5.54 -11.67 8.16
CA GLN A 89 -6.17 -12.71 8.95
C GLN A 89 -5.43 -12.93 10.28
N GLN A 90 -4.09 -12.99 10.22
CA GLN A 90 -3.27 -13.11 11.44
C GLN A 90 -3.45 -11.89 12.34
N LYS A 91 -3.42 -10.70 11.75
CA LYS A 91 -3.58 -9.45 12.47
C LYS A 91 -4.96 -9.38 13.13
N GLY A 92 -6.02 -9.75 12.40
CA GLY A 92 -7.38 -9.74 12.90
C GLY A 92 -7.58 -10.71 14.04
N GLY A 93 -6.92 -11.86 14.02
CA GLY A 93 -7.02 -12.86 15.07
C GLY A 93 -6.38 -12.44 16.38
N ARG A 94 -5.64 -11.35 16.40
CA ARG A 94 -4.96 -10.83 17.59
C ARG A 94 -5.70 -9.69 18.28
N SER A 95 -6.69 -9.16 17.62
CA SER A 95 -7.43 -8.01 18.14
C SER A 95 -8.70 -8.41 18.93
#